data_bf6b14c7347b2a77c8a2b4230716768a
#
_entry.id   bf6b14c7347b2a77c8a2b4230716768a
#
_cell.length_a   1.000
_cell.length_b   1.000
_cell.length_c   1.000
_cell.angle_alpha   90.00
_cell.angle_beta   90.00
_cell.angle_gamma   90.00
#
_symmetry.space_group_name_H-M   'P 1'
#
loop_
_entity.id
_entity.type
_entity.pdbx_description
1 polymer ?
#
loop_
_entity_poly.entity_id
_entity_poly.type
_entity_poly.pdbx_seq_one_letter_code
_entity_poly.pdbx_strand_id
1 'polypeptide(L)'
;GVKAGFDVTINAVRLRSLPELNDAFAGKIRPGLTLAELKQEVENTVGGQEEDKTTDTVHKELEKALAERLTSQLPEALVVESAKQRFAVMLAEMRNSGTDDAALKQMISPEGFQKYLKVVRPKVVTELRGKLAVESIGRSIGVTADEQQVEEQMELVKRQYEQQEADSGAAFN
;
A
#
# COMPACT_ATOMS: atom_id res chain seq x y z
N GLY A 1 19.46 -0.65 -35.01
CA GLY A 1 18.47 -1.49 -34.35
C GLY A 1 18.82 -2.96 -34.55
N VAL A 2 18.82 -3.75 -33.49
CA VAL A 2 19.04 -5.20 -33.55
C VAL A 2 17.73 -5.86 -34.00
N LYS A 3 17.77 -6.66 -35.06
CA LYS A 3 16.64 -7.48 -35.50
C LYS A 3 16.72 -8.82 -34.76
N ALA A 4 15.73 -9.13 -33.93
CA ALA A 4 15.58 -10.43 -33.28
C ALA A 4 14.44 -11.21 -33.99
N GLY A 5 14.69 -12.47 -34.34
CA GLY A 5 13.70 -13.40 -34.86
C GLY A 5 13.26 -14.32 -33.72
N PHE A 6 11.96 -14.58 -33.64
CA PHE A 6 11.40 -15.51 -32.67
C PHE A 6 10.61 -16.60 -33.41
N ASP A 7 10.90 -17.86 -33.11
CA ASP A 7 10.11 -18.99 -33.54
C ASP A 7 9.06 -19.30 -32.48
N VAL A 8 7.77 -19.12 -32.83
CA VAL A 8 6.66 -19.29 -31.90
C VAL A 8 5.86 -20.51 -32.31
N THR A 9 5.75 -21.48 -31.43
CA THR A 9 4.91 -22.67 -31.60
C THR A 9 3.67 -22.55 -30.72
N ILE A 10 2.47 -22.55 -31.35
CA ILE A 10 1.20 -22.50 -30.64
C ILE A 10 0.86 -23.93 -30.18
N ASN A 11 1.00 -24.21 -28.88
CA ASN A 11 0.75 -25.54 -28.31
C ASN A 11 -0.74 -25.80 -28.07
N ALA A 12 -1.55 -24.79 -27.81
CA ALA A 12 -2.98 -24.94 -27.60
C ALA A 12 -3.73 -23.63 -27.87
N VAL A 13 -4.89 -23.75 -28.48
CA VAL A 13 -5.88 -22.67 -28.59
C VAL A 13 -7.09 -23.07 -27.74
N ARG A 14 -7.45 -22.25 -26.76
CA ARG A 14 -8.60 -22.52 -25.87
C ARG A 14 -9.64 -21.43 -26.05
N LEU A 15 -10.88 -21.83 -26.30
CA LEU A 15 -12.02 -20.92 -26.30
C LEU A 15 -12.50 -20.75 -24.85
N ARG A 16 -12.60 -19.51 -24.39
CA ARG A 16 -13.15 -19.20 -23.07
C ARG A 16 -14.67 -19.11 -23.17
N SER A 17 -15.37 -20.09 -22.59
CA SER A 17 -16.82 -20.03 -22.42
C SER A 17 -17.12 -19.41 -21.06
N LEU A 18 -17.86 -18.31 -21.05
CA LEU A 18 -18.32 -17.65 -19.82
C LEU A 18 -19.75 -18.12 -19.52
N PRO A 19 -20.10 -18.32 -18.24
CA PRO A 19 -21.48 -18.61 -17.86
C PRO A 19 -22.38 -17.38 -18.13
N GLU A 20 -23.65 -17.64 -18.37
CA GLU A 20 -24.64 -16.57 -18.50
C GLU A 20 -24.82 -15.84 -17.15
N LEU A 21 -24.93 -14.51 -17.21
CA LEU A 21 -25.18 -13.67 -16.05
C LEU A 21 -26.66 -13.72 -15.69
N ASN A 22 -27.00 -14.65 -14.81
CA ASN A 22 -28.35 -14.86 -14.27
C ASN A 22 -28.32 -15.17 -12.77
N ASP A 23 -29.48 -15.34 -12.14
CA ASP A 23 -29.57 -15.64 -10.71
C ASP A 23 -28.89 -16.96 -10.33
N ALA A 24 -28.86 -17.93 -11.25
CA ALA A 24 -28.13 -19.19 -11.04
C ALA A 24 -26.61 -18.96 -10.95
N PHE A 25 -26.08 -17.97 -11.66
CA PHE A 25 -24.69 -17.56 -11.53
C PHE A 25 -24.45 -16.86 -10.18
N ALA A 26 -25.31 -15.91 -9.80
CA ALA A 26 -25.22 -15.23 -8.50
C ALA A 26 -25.32 -16.21 -7.32
N GLY A 27 -26.21 -17.19 -7.40
CA GLY A 27 -26.39 -18.24 -6.40
C GLY A 27 -25.17 -19.17 -6.24
N LYS A 28 -24.30 -19.30 -7.26
CA LYS A 28 -23.02 -20.03 -7.15
C LYS A 28 -21.97 -19.27 -6.35
N ILE A 29 -22.05 -17.94 -6.34
CA ILE A 29 -21.13 -17.08 -5.57
C ILE A 29 -21.55 -17.09 -4.10
N ARG A 30 -22.84 -16.85 -3.85
CA ARG A 30 -23.42 -16.91 -2.50
C ARG A 30 -24.88 -17.45 -2.59
N PRO A 31 -25.20 -18.53 -1.85
CA PRO A 31 -26.56 -19.07 -1.84
C PRO A 31 -27.61 -18.02 -1.49
N GLY A 32 -28.64 -17.90 -2.30
CA GLY A 32 -29.72 -16.94 -2.12
C GLY A 32 -29.49 -15.54 -2.68
N LEU A 33 -28.33 -15.26 -3.27
CA LEU A 33 -28.02 -13.99 -3.91
C LEU A 33 -28.67 -13.90 -5.29
N THR A 34 -29.36 -12.81 -5.57
CA THR A 34 -29.90 -12.50 -6.90
C THR A 34 -28.86 -11.74 -7.77
N LEU A 35 -29.03 -11.77 -9.07
CA LEU A 35 -28.17 -11.03 -9.99
C LEU A 35 -28.22 -9.50 -9.73
N ALA A 36 -29.38 -8.97 -9.35
CA ALA A 36 -29.57 -7.56 -9.02
C ALA A 36 -28.75 -7.15 -7.79
N GLU A 37 -28.82 -7.96 -6.74
CA GLU A 37 -28.04 -7.73 -5.51
C GLU A 37 -26.55 -7.88 -5.76
N LEU A 38 -26.13 -8.87 -6.54
CA LEU A 38 -24.72 -9.04 -6.92
C LEU A 38 -24.18 -7.81 -7.68
N LYS A 39 -24.96 -7.28 -8.63
CA LYS A 39 -24.58 -6.06 -9.34
C LYS A 39 -24.43 -4.88 -8.41
N GLN A 40 -25.37 -4.70 -7.50
CA GLN A 40 -25.34 -3.60 -6.52
C GLN A 40 -24.17 -3.71 -5.55
N GLU A 41 -23.84 -4.92 -5.07
CA GLU A 41 -22.65 -5.16 -4.24
C GLU A 41 -21.35 -4.82 -5.00
N VAL A 42 -21.26 -5.21 -6.27
CA VAL A 42 -20.09 -4.90 -7.11
C VAL A 42 -19.99 -3.38 -7.36
N GLU A 43 -21.11 -2.71 -7.69
CA GLU A 43 -21.12 -1.26 -7.89
C GLU A 43 -20.70 -0.51 -6.62
N ASN A 44 -21.23 -0.89 -5.44
CA ASN A 44 -20.85 -0.29 -4.18
C ASN A 44 -19.39 -0.54 -3.84
N THR A 45 -18.89 -1.75 -4.08
CA THR A 45 -17.48 -2.10 -3.81
C THR A 45 -16.53 -1.35 -4.75
N VAL A 46 -16.84 -1.30 -6.04
CA VAL A 46 -16.02 -0.59 -7.03
C VAL A 46 -16.10 0.92 -6.80
N GLY A 47 -17.30 1.46 -6.54
CA GLY A 47 -17.49 2.87 -6.22
C GLY A 47 -16.70 3.31 -4.99
N GLY A 48 -16.79 2.56 -3.89
CA GLY A 48 -16.00 2.85 -2.68
C GLY A 48 -14.49 2.77 -2.92
N GLN A 49 -14.02 1.76 -3.66
CA GLN A 49 -12.60 1.64 -4.00
C GLN A 49 -12.11 2.78 -4.90
N GLU A 50 -12.95 3.30 -5.80
CA GLU A 50 -12.60 4.43 -6.65
C GLU A 50 -12.57 5.75 -5.87
N GLU A 51 -13.51 5.95 -4.94
CA GLU A 51 -13.52 7.11 -4.05
C GLU A 51 -12.28 7.12 -3.16
N ASP A 52 -11.93 5.99 -2.53
CA ASP A 52 -10.73 5.85 -1.71
C ASP A 52 -9.45 6.13 -2.52
N LYS A 53 -9.32 5.56 -3.73
CA LYS A 53 -8.18 5.80 -4.61
C LYS A 53 -8.09 7.26 -5.05
N THR A 54 -9.22 7.88 -5.33
CA THR A 54 -9.28 9.30 -5.73
C THR A 54 -8.84 10.18 -4.57
N THR A 55 -9.36 9.95 -3.38
CA THR A 55 -8.98 10.66 -2.16
C THR A 55 -7.50 10.51 -1.85
N ASP A 56 -6.98 9.29 -1.90
CA ASP A 56 -5.54 9.01 -1.74
C ASP A 56 -4.67 9.73 -2.77
N THR A 57 -5.13 9.78 -4.01
CA THR A 57 -4.40 10.46 -5.09
C THR A 57 -4.38 11.96 -4.85
N VAL A 58 -5.52 12.55 -4.48
CA VAL A 58 -5.64 13.97 -4.14
C VAL A 58 -4.75 14.32 -2.95
N HIS A 59 -4.73 13.50 -1.90
CA HIS A 59 -3.87 13.72 -0.75
C HIS A 59 -2.38 13.68 -1.14
N LYS A 60 -1.96 12.72 -1.94
CA LYS A 60 -0.56 12.60 -2.41
C LYS A 60 -0.13 13.79 -3.28
N GLU A 61 -0.99 14.23 -4.19
CA GLU A 61 -0.71 15.41 -5.02
C GLU A 61 -0.67 16.71 -4.19
N LEU A 62 -1.55 16.82 -3.19
CA LEU A 62 -1.53 17.94 -2.25
C LEU A 62 -0.25 17.97 -1.43
N GLU A 63 0.15 16.85 -0.83
CA GLU A 63 1.40 16.73 -0.09
C GLU A 63 2.61 17.08 -0.95
N LYS A 64 2.62 16.63 -2.21
CA LYS A 64 3.69 16.97 -3.16
C LYS A 64 3.74 18.45 -3.46
N ALA A 65 2.59 19.07 -3.74
CA ALA A 65 2.50 20.51 -3.99
C ALA A 65 2.95 21.34 -2.77
N LEU A 66 2.62 20.90 -1.56
CA LEU A 66 3.09 21.50 -0.31
C LEU A 66 4.60 21.32 -0.12
N ALA A 67 5.12 20.12 -0.43
CA ALA A 67 6.56 19.84 -0.35
C ALA A 67 7.40 20.76 -1.26
N GLU A 68 6.88 21.09 -2.45
CA GLU A 68 7.54 22.00 -3.39
C GLU A 68 7.59 23.45 -2.87
N ARG A 69 6.61 23.85 -2.08
CA ARG A 69 6.53 25.19 -1.48
C ARG A 69 7.35 25.35 -0.20
N LEU A 70 7.74 24.25 0.44
CA LEU A 70 8.55 24.26 1.65
C LEU A 70 10.00 24.62 1.31
N THR A 71 10.48 25.77 1.78
CA THR A 71 11.85 26.25 1.57
C THR A 71 12.85 25.74 2.61
N SER A 72 12.38 25.08 3.68
CA SER A 72 13.23 24.59 4.76
C SER A 72 14.17 23.47 4.30
N GLN A 73 15.41 23.52 4.80
CA GLN A 73 16.38 22.44 4.59
C GLN A 73 16.10 21.29 5.56
N LEU A 74 16.08 20.07 5.05
CA LEU A 74 15.93 18.88 5.87
C LEU A 74 17.29 18.44 6.43
N PRO A 75 17.38 18.11 7.74
CA PRO A 75 18.56 17.46 8.28
C PRO A 75 18.84 16.13 7.57
N GLU A 76 20.08 15.91 7.16
CA GLU A 76 20.47 14.68 6.48
C GLU A 76 20.21 13.43 7.34
N ALA A 77 20.41 13.54 8.65
CA ALA A 77 20.11 12.46 9.59
C ALA A 77 18.66 11.98 9.50
N LEU A 78 17.70 12.90 9.34
CA LEU A 78 16.28 12.56 9.21
C LEU A 78 15.98 11.82 7.90
N VAL A 79 16.61 12.26 6.80
CA VAL A 79 16.47 11.60 5.50
C VAL A 79 17.03 10.18 5.53
N VAL A 80 18.20 10.00 6.11
CA VAL A 80 18.86 8.68 6.24
C VAL A 80 18.05 7.76 7.15
N GLU A 81 17.52 8.28 8.25
CA GLU A 81 16.71 7.47 9.18
C GLU A 81 15.39 7.01 8.53
N SER A 82 14.68 7.89 7.86
CA SER A 82 13.48 7.53 7.10
C SER A 82 13.78 6.52 5.98
N ALA A 83 14.93 6.65 5.31
CA ALA A 83 15.35 5.69 4.31
C ALA A 83 15.67 4.31 4.91
N LYS A 84 16.28 4.24 6.11
CA LYS A 84 16.53 2.99 6.83
C LYS A 84 15.23 2.28 7.20
N GLN A 85 14.26 2.99 7.73
CA GLN A 85 12.95 2.42 8.09
C GLN A 85 12.26 1.81 6.86
N ARG A 86 12.26 2.52 5.73
CA ARG A 86 11.72 2.00 4.47
C ARG A 86 12.48 0.79 3.94
N PHE A 87 13.79 0.82 4.06
CA PHE A 87 14.64 -0.29 3.65
C PHE A 87 14.34 -1.55 4.48
N ALA A 88 14.13 -1.40 5.79
CA ALA A 88 13.75 -2.50 6.67
C ALA A 88 12.37 -3.10 6.28
N VAL A 89 11.36 -2.25 5.99
CA VAL A 89 10.05 -2.72 5.52
C VAL A 89 10.18 -3.46 4.20
N MET A 90 10.91 -2.91 3.23
CA MET A 90 11.14 -3.56 1.93
C MET A 90 11.81 -4.93 2.09
N LEU A 91 12.81 -5.04 2.96
CA LEU A 91 13.48 -6.33 3.23
C LEU A 91 12.53 -7.34 3.87
N ALA A 92 11.66 -6.90 4.80
CA ALA A 92 10.64 -7.74 5.41
C ALA A 92 9.64 -8.26 4.38
N GLU A 93 9.17 -7.39 3.48
CA GLU A 93 8.26 -7.77 2.38
C GLU A 93 8.92 -8.78 1.42
N MET A 94 10.17 -8.54 1.04
CA MET A 94 10.93 -9.46 0.18
C MET A 94 11.12 -10.82 0.85
N ARG A 95 11.39 -10.86 2.14
CA ARG A 95 11.50 -12.10 2.92
C ARG A 95 10.16 -12.85 2.94
N ASN A 96 9.07 -12.16 3.19
CA ASN A 96 7.72 -12.74 3.19
C ASN A 96 7.31 -13.26 1.80
N SER A 97 7.84 -12.65 0.74
CA SER A 97 7.62 -13.07 -0.65
C SER A 97 8.50 -14.26 -1.08
N GLY A 98 9.30 -14.82 -0.17
CA GLY A 98 10.13 -15.99 -0.44
C GLY A 98 11.46 -15.68 -1.16
N THR A 99 11.96 -14.45 -1.07
CA THR A 99 13.28 -14.10 -1.61
C THR A 99 14.38 -14.87 -0.85
N ASP A 100 15.37 -15.39 -1.59
CA ASP A 100 16.47 -16.16 -1.06
C ASP A 100 17.30 -15.38 -0.02
N ASP A 101 17.65 -16.06 1.08
CA ASP A 101 18.41 -15.47 2.20
C ASP A 101 19.78 -14.95 1.76
N ALA A 102 20.42 -15.56 0.74
CA ALA A 102 21.68 -15.08 0.22
C ALA A 102 21.54 -13.73 -0.51
N ALA A 103 20.48 -13.55 -1.27
CA ALA A 103 20.15 -12.28 -1.92
C ALA A 103 19.84 -11.20 -0.88
N LEU A 104 19.07 -11.50 0.17
CA LEU A 104 18.77 -10.57 1.25
C LEU A 104 20.03 -10.14 2.00
N LYS A 105 20.95 -11.07 2.32
CA LYS A 105 22.23 -10.75 2.96
C LYS A 105 23.09 -9.81 2.12
N GLN A 106 23.11 -10.00 0.79
CA GLN A 106 23.81 -9.09 -0.10
C GLN A 106 23.22 -7.69 -0.12
N MET A 107 21.90 -7.57 -0.02
CA MET A 107 21.23 -6.26 0.04
C MET A 107 21.45 -5.54 1.37
N ILE A 108 21.55 -6.25 2.49
CA ILE A 108 21.78 -5.68 3.84
C ILE A 108 23.20 -5.10 4.00
N SER A 109 24.09 -5.32 3.03
CA SER A 109 25.44 -4.74 3.06
C SER A 109 25.41 -3.19 3.06
N PRO A 110 26.45 -2.54 3.61
CA PRO A 110 26.57 -1.08 3.57
C PRO A 110 26.46 -0.52 2.14
N GLU A 111 27.06 -1.20 1.15
CA GLU A 111 26.98 -0.83 -0.26
C GLU A 111 25.56 -0.98 -0.82
N GLY A 112 24.85 -2.04 -0.43
CA GLY A 112 23.44 -2.27 -0.79
C GLY A 112 22.54 -1.15 -0.30
N PHE A 113 22.69 -0.77 0.97
CA PHE A 113 21.95 0.36 1.53
C PHE A 113 22.30 1.69 0.84
N GLN A 114 23.57 1.95 0.54
CA GLN A 114 23.98 3.16 -0.17
C GLN A 114 23.38 3.26 -1.59
N LYS A 115 23.31 2.15 -2.31
CA LYS A 115 22.63 2.08 -3.61
C LYS A 115 21.14 2.37 -3.48
N TYR A 116 20.49 1.75 -2.51
CA TYR A 116 19.08 2.01 -2.20
C TYR A 116 18.83 3.48 -1.85
N LEU A 117 19.65 4.04 -0.96
CA LEU A 117 19.53 5.43 -0.51
C LEU A 117 19.63 6.41 -1.68
N LYS A 118 20.52 6.20 -2.65
CA LYS A 118 20.61 7.06 -3.83
C LYS A 118 19.32 7.09 -4.65
N VAL A 119 18.65 5.95 -4.77
CA VAL A 119 17.41 5.82 -5.55
C VAL A 119 16.24 6.39 -4.79
N VAL A 120 16.11 6.09 -3.49
CA VAL A 120 14.94 6.44 -2.70
C VAL A 120 14.97 7.87 -2.15
N ARG A 121 16.15 8.47 -2.04
CA ARG A 121 16.35 9.80 -1.44
C ARG A 121 15.42 10.88 -1.97
N PRO A 122 15.25 11.08 -3.30
CA PRO A 122 14.35 12.12 -3.80
C PRO A 122 12.92 11.96 -3.28
N LYS A 123 12.43 10.71 -3.27
CA LYS A 123 11.09 10.37 -2.78
C LYS A 123 10.96 10.65 -1.28
N VAL A 124 11.95 10.21 -0.48
CA VAL A 124 11.97 10.45 0.98
C VAL A 124 11.98 11.93 1.30
N VAL A 125 12.78 12.72 0.59
CA VAL A 125 12.86 14.18 0.78
C VAL A 125 11.50 14.83 0.48
N THR A 126 10.84 14.47 -0.62
CA THR A 126 9.53 15.01 -0.97
C THR A 126 8.48 14.67 0.07
N GLU A 127 8.42 13.44 0.53
CA GLU A 127 7.45 13.00 1.55
C GLU A 127 7.72 13.65 2.92
N LEU A 128 8.98 13.77 3.35
CA LEU A 128 9.32 14.46 4.59
C LEU A 128 8.95 15.93 4.54
N ARG A 129 9.20 16.59 3.40
CA ARG A 129 8.77 17.99 3.19
C ARG A 129 7.27 18.13 3.24
N GLY A 130 6.52 17.24 2.59
CA GLY A 130 5.06 17.22 2.62
C GLY A 130 4.53 17.10 4.05
N LYS A 131 5.03 16.11 4.80
CA LYS A 131 4.64 15.91 6.20
C LYS A 131 4.92 17.12 7.08
N LEU A 132 6.12 17.71 6.97
CA LEU A 132 6.47 18.90 7.75
C LEU A 132 5.64 20.11 7.36
N ALA A 133 5.29 20.27 6.09
CA ALA A 133 4.42 21.33 5.63
C ALA A 133 3.00 21.19 6.21
N VAL A 134 2.42 19.99 6.14
CA VAL A 134 1.10 19.70 6.73
C VAL A 134 1.12 19.94 8.23
N GLU A 135 2.15 19.47 8.94
CA GLU A 135 2.30 19.68 10.39
C GLU A 135 2.41 21.17 10.74
N SER A 136 3.20 21.92 9.98
CA SER A 136 3.34 23.37 10.16
C SER A 136 2.03 24.12 9.96
N ILE A 137 1.26 23.74 8.92
CA ILE A 137 -0.06 24.30 8.67
C ILE A 137 -1.02 23.93 9.80
N GLY A 138 -1.09 22.67 10.20
CA GLY A 138 -1.93 22.20 11.29
C GLY A 138 -1.69 22.97 12.59
N ARG A 139 -0.41 23.19 12.94
CA ARG A 139 -0.05 24.02 14.10
C ARG A 139 -0.49 25.47 13.95
N SER A 140 -0.34 26.05 12.75
CA SER A 140 -0.68 27.46 12.51
C SER A 140 -2.17 27.75 12.59
N ILE A 141 -3.02 26.78 12.22
CA ILE A 141 -4.48 26.88 12.29
C ILE A 141 -5.07 26.29 13.57
N GLY A 142 -4.21 25.83 14.49
CA GLY A 142 -4.62 25.35 15.81
C GLY A 142 -5.33 23.99 15.80
N VAL A 143 -5.02 23.13 14.81
CA VAL A 143 -5.54 21.74 14.81
C VAL A 143 -4.94 21.00 15.97
N THR A 144 -5.78 20.55 16.88
CA THR A 144 -5.42 19.66 17.99
C THR A 144 -6.11 18.32 17.80
N ALA A 145 -5.49 17.25 18.28
CA ALA A 145 -6.15 15.94 18.32
C ALA A 145 -7.34 15.99 19.29
N ASP A 146 -8.47 15.47 18.85
CA ASP A 146 -9.63 15.27 19.71
C ASP A 146 -9.39 14.01 20.57
N GLU A 147 -9.41 14.19 21.90
CA GLU A 147 -9.15 13.10 22.84
C GLU A 147 -10.14 11.94 22.64
N GLN A 148 -11.41 12.21 22.33
CA GLN A 148 -12.39 11.17 22.03
C GLN A 148 -12.01 10.36 20.79
N GLN A 149 -11.60 11.01 19.71
CA GLN A 149 -11.18 10.32 18.50
C GLN A 149 -9.91 9.49 18.70
N VAL A 150 -8.99 9.95 19.52
CA VAL A 150 -7.79 9.20 19.89
C VAL A 150 -8.16 7.95 20.69
N GLU A 151 -9.08 8.07 21.63
CA GLU A 151 -9.53 6.95 22.47
C GLU A 151 -10.28 5.89 21.64
N GLU A 152 -11.18 6.31 20.73
CA GLU A 152 -11.86 5.43 19.79
C GLU A 152 -10.87 4.69 18.86
N GLN A 153 -9.86 5.37 18.34
CA GLN A 153 -8.82 4.74 17.52
C GLN A 153 -7.97 3.76 18.33
N MET A 154 -7.62 4.10 19.56
CA MET A 154 -6.92 3.18 20.44
C MET A 154 -7.72 1.91 20.73
N GLU A 155 -9.03 2.04 20.97
CA GLU A 155 -9.90 0.87 21.15
C GLU A 155 -9.98 -0.01 19.88
N LEU A 156 -10.07 0.60 18.70
CA LEU A 156 -10.07 -0.14 17.43
C LEU A 156 -8.77 -0.92 17.23
N VAL A 157 -7.64 -0.29 17.46
CA VAL A 157 -6.32 -0.93 17.38
C VAL A 157 -6.21 -2.08 18.39
N LYS A 158 -6.66 -1.86 19.63
CA LYS A 158 -6.66 -2.89 20.67
C LYS A 158 -7.49 -4.11 20.27
N ARG A 159 -8.71 -3.89 19.76
CA ARG A 159 -9.57 -4.98 19.26
C ARG A 159 -8.94 -5.75 18.10
N GLN A 160 -8.25 -5.06 17.18
CA GLN A 160 -7.53 -5.72 16.08
C GLN A 160 -6.39 -6.61 16.59
N TYR A 161 -5.62 -6.15 17.59
CA TYR A 161 -4.57 -6.95 18.19
C TYR A 161 -5.13 -8.17 18.92
N GLU A 162 -6.20 -8.01 19.70
CA GLU A 162 -6.87 -9.10 20.42
C GLU A 162 -7.42 -10.16 19.43
N GLN A 163 -7.99 -9.75 18.29
CA GLN A 163 -8.42 -10.67 17.24
C GLN A 163 -7.26 -11.39 16.57
N GLN A 164 -6.17 -10.69 16.31
CA GLN A 164 -4.99 -11.29 15.67
C GLN A 164 -4.28 -12.30 16.60
N GLU A 165 -4.26 -12.04 17.92
CA GLU A 165 -3.78 -13.00 18.91
C GLU A 165 -4.69 -14.22 19.03
N ALA A 166 -6.01 -14.03 18.99
CA ALA A 166 -6.98 -15.14 19.01
C ALA A 166 -6.84 -16.03 17.78
N ASP A 167 -6.67 -15.46 16.58
CA ASP A 167 -6.49 -16.19 15.33
C ASP A 167 -5.13 -16.91 15.27
N SER A 168 -4.06 -16.29 15.80
CA SER A 168 -2.75 -16.94 15.87
C SER A 168 -2.66 -18.05 16.92
N GLY A 169 -3.40 -17.94 18.01
CA GLY A 169 -3.51 -18.96 19.05
C GLY A 169 -4.32 -20.20 18.62
N ALA A 170 -5.25 -20.05 17.69
CA ALA A 170 -6.05 -21.15 17.14
C ALA A 170 -5.26 -22.05 16.16
N ALA A 171 -4.12 -21.58 15.65
CA ALA A 171 -3.28 -22.35 14.72
C ALA A 171 -2.29 -23.31 15.40
N PHE A 172 -2.23 -23.35 16.73
CA PHE A 172 -1.27 -24.16 17.51
C PHE A 172 -1.90 -25.31 18.32
N ASN A 173 -3.15 -25.72 18.03
CA ASN A 173 -3.76 -26.93 18.60
C ASN A 173 -4.00 -28.01 17.56
#